data_b4ae0f3166d625c565a1ef5d82143f13
#
_entry.id   b4ae0f3166d625c565a1ef5d82143f13
#
_cell.length_a   1.000
_cell.length_b   1.000
_cell.length_c   1.000
_cell.angle_alpha   90.00
_cell.angle_beta   90.00
_cell.angle_gamma   90.00
#
_symmetry.space_group_name_H-M   'P 1'
#
loop_
_entity.id
_entity.type
_entity.pdbx_description
1 polymer ?
#
loop_
_entity_poly.entity_id
_entity_poly.type
_entity_poly.pdbx_seq_one_letter_code
_entity_poly.pdbx_strand_id
1 'polypeptide(L)'
;METKEKNRISAFTVISVAVKILLGAIIALLVFTAATLAYDKYVKKSAIPSVFGKSLLIIATPSMSGSIEAGDAIVIEKSDTYKVGDIITYFPAADNVSVTHRIVRVEGEKYYAKGDSNESEDPDPIFITQIAGKMTGHIPKIGIIIEWLRTWQGIAFMLAVGAVVIALIMVAEQDDDDQPETITPDSVD
;
A
#
# COMPACT_ATOMS: atom_id res chain seq x y z
N MET A 1 46.87 12.72 34.26
CA MET A 1 45.65 13.49 33.92
C MET A 1 45.23 13.01 32.56
N GLU A 2 44.40 12.00 32.57
CA GLU A 2 44.00 11.27 31.34
C GLU A 2 42.82 12.01 30.69
N THR A 3 43.06 12.72 29.61
CA THR A 3 42.01 13.39 28.86
C THR A 3 41.24 12.33 28.09
N LYS A 4 40.07 12.02 28.56
CA LYS A 4 39.06 11.17 27.95
C LYS A 4 38.61 11.83 26.62
N GLU A 5 39.21 11.41 25.52
CA GLU A 5 38.80 11.80 24.16
C GLU A 5 37.40 11.27 23.91
N LYS A 6 36.43 12.17 24.04
CA LYS A 6 35.00 11.87 23.84
C LYS A 6 34.79 11.73 22.32
N ASN A 7 34.74 10.49 21.86
CA ASN A 7 34.40 10.14 20.46
C ASN A 7 33.06 10.80 20.13
N ARG A 8 33.10 11.99 19.54
CA ARG A 8 31.91 12.73 19.08
C ARG A 8 31.53 12.15 17.73
N ILE A 9 30.64 11.13 17.74
CA ILE A 9 29.98 10.68 16.53
C ILE A 9 29.39 11.92 15.86
N SER A 10 29.77 12.19 14.61
CA SER A 10 29.27 13.33 13.85
C SER A 10 27.75 13.19 13.71
N ALA A 11 27.03 14.31 13.86
CA ALA A 11 25.59 14.33 13.63
C ALA A 11 25.21 13.79 12.24
N PHE A 12 26.11 13.98 11.28
CA PHE A 12 25.99 13.48 9.91
C PHE A 12 26.06 11.95 9.83
N THR A 13 27.02 11.32 10.52
CA THR A 13 27.11 9.84 10.60
C THR A 13 25.86 9.23 11.21
N VAL A 14 25.29 9.86 12.26
CA VAL A 14 24.04 9.40 12.88
C VAL A 14 22.88 9.49 11.90
N ILE A 15 22.80 10.58 11.13
CA ILE A 15 21.74 10.78 10.10
C ILE A 15 21.89 9.75 8.98
N SER A 16 23.10 9.52 8.47
CA SER A 16 23.37 8.54 7.41
C SER A 16 22.95 7.13 7.83
N VAL A 17 23.33 6.70 9.02
CA VAL A 17 22.95 5.40 9.58
C VAL A 17 21.43 5.30 9.74
N ALA A 18 20.79 6.35 10.27
CA ALA A 18 19.33 6.37 10.41
C ALA A 18 18.60 6.26 9.08
N VAL A 19 19.08 6.95 8.03
CA VAL A 19 18.53 6.85 6.66
C VAL A 19 18.71 5.45 6.09
N LYS A 20 19.89 4.83 6.24
CA LYS A 20 20.14 3.45 5.79
C LYS A 20 19.23 2.44 6.49
N ILE A 21 19.03 2.57 7.80
CA ILE A 21 18.12 1.72 8.58
C ILE A 21 16.67 1.91 8.11
N LEU A 22 16.24 3.17 7.92
CA LEU A 22 14.89 3.47 7.45
C LEU A 22 14.65 2.88 6.05
N LEU A 23 15.59 3.06 5.13
CA LEU A 23 15.51 2.51 3.78
C LEU A 23 15.46 0.97 3.81
N GLY A 24 16.31 0.33 4.62
CA GLY A 24 16.28 -1.12 4.83
C GLY A 24 14.93 -1.61 5.37
N ALA A 25 14.35 -0.90 6.33
CA ALA A 25 13.03 -1.22 6.89
C ALA A 25 11.91 -1.08 5.83
N ILE A 26 11.96 -0.03 5.00
CA ILE A 26 11.00 0.16 3.90
C ILE A 26 11.12 -0.97 2.89
N ILE A 27 12.32 -1.34 2.47
CA ILE A 27 12.54 -2.45 1.53
C ILE A 27 12.03 -3.76 2.13
N ALA A 28 12.34 -4.06 3.38
CA ALA A 28 11.86 -5.26 4.07
C ALA A 28 10.32 -5.31 4.13
N LEU A 29 9.67 -4.17 4.42
CA LEU A 29 8.21 -4.06 4.42
C LEU A 29 7.61 -4.30 3.03
N LEU A 30 8.21 -3.73 1.98
CA LEU A 30 7.76 -3.94 0.60
C LEU A 30 7.91 -5.40 0.16
N VAL A 31 9.04 -6.03 0.47
CA VAL A 31 9.26 -7.46 0.18
C VAL A 31 8.26 -8.33 0.94
N PHE A 32 8.04 -8.06 2.22
CA PHE A 32 7.06 -8.78 3.03
C PHE A 32 5.64 -8.65 2.45
N THR A 33 5.24 -7.42 2.09
CA THR A 33 3.92 -7.16 1.48
C THR A 33 3.78 -7.87 0.13
N ALA A 34 4.80 -7.82 -0.72
CA ALA A 34 4.79 -8.52 -2.00
C ALA A 34 4.70 -10.05 -1.82
N ALA A 35 5.42 -10.61 -0.85
CA ALA A 35 5.39 -12.03 -0.54
C ALA A 35 4.00 -12.48 -0.02
N THR A 36 3.37 -11.69 0.85
CA THR A 36 2.01 -12.01 1.35
C THR A 36 0.97 -11.95 0.24
N LEU A 37 1.01 -10.94 -0.64
CA LEU A 37 0.12 -10.86 -1.79
C LEU A 37 0.33 -12.00 -2.78
N ALA A 38 1.58 -12.37 -3.05
CA ALA A 38 1.92 -13.51 -3.89
C ALA A 38 1.41 -14.82 -3.28
N TYR A 39 1.61 -15.03 -1.98
CA TYR A 39 1.12 -16.21 -1.28
C TYR A 39 -0.42 -16.31 -1.37
N ASP A 40 -1.16 -15.23 -1.09
CA ASP A 40 -2.62 -15.21 -1.20
C ASP A 40 -3.09 -15.52 -2.62
N LYS A 41 -2.43 -14.95 -3.64
CA LYS A 41 -2.79 -15.15 -5.05
C LYS A 41 -2.48 -16.55 -5.56
N TYR A 42 -1.27 -17.07 -5.31
CA TYR A 42 -0.78 -18.30 -5.94
C TYR A 42 -1.02 -19.56 -5.10
N VAL A 43 -0.96 -19.45 -3.77
CA VAL A 43 -1.14 -20.59 -2.87
C VAL A 43 -2.58 -20.74 -2.43
N LYS A 44 -3.18 -19.66 -1.90
CA LYS A 44 -4.59 -19.68 -1.48
C LYS A 44 -5.56 -19.54 -2.66
N LYS A 45 -5.09 -19.17 -3.85
CA LYS A 45 -5.91 -18.91 -5.05
C LYS A 45 -7.04 -17.92 -4.77
N SER A 46 -6.78 -16.95 -3.90
CA SER A 46 -7.76 -15.91 -3.56
C SER A 46 -8.03 -15.03 -4.78
N ALA A 47 -9.31 -14.79 -5.09
CA ALA A 47 -9.71 -13.90 -6.18
C ALA A 47 -9.25 -12.44 -5.89
N ILE A 48 -9.24 -12.05 -4.62
CA ILE A 48 -8.76 -10.74 -4.15
C ILE A 48 -7.70 -10.99 -3.07
N PRO A 49 -6.41 -10.75 -3.36
CA PRO A 49 -5.35 -10.89 -2.37
C PRO A 49 -5.52 -9.91 -1.21
N SER A 50 -5.15 -10.34 0.00
CA SER A 50 -5.28 -9.54 1.21
C SER A 50 -3.95 -9.44 1.98
N VAL A 51 -3.78 -8.34 2.70
CA VAL A 51 -2.69 -8.12 3.65
C VAL A 51 -3.31 -7.82 5.01
N PHE A 52 -3.02 -8.64 6.02
CA PHE A 52 -3.64 -8.55 7.35
C PHE A 52 -5.18 -8.56 7.34
N GLY A 53 -5.78 -9.36 6.42
CA GLY A 53 -7.23 -9.47 6.29
C GLY A 53 -7.91 -8.31 5.53
N LYS A 54 -7.14 -7.34 5.06
CA LYS A 54 -7.63 -6.19 4.29
C LYS A 54 -7.17 -6.29 2.84
N SER A 55 -8.05 -5.95 1.92
CA SER A 55 -7.74 -5.89 0.48
C SER A 55 -7.97 -4.48 -0.05
N LEU A 56 -7.10 -4.05 -0.95
CA LEU A 56 -7.21 -2.77 -1.64
C LEU A 56 -7.75 -3.00 -3.05
N LEU A 57 -8.79 -2.28 -3.43
CA LEU A 57 -9.42 -2.33 -4.74
C LEU A 57 -9.50 -0.93 -5.34
N ILE A 58 -9.31 -0.85 -6.67
CA ILE A 58 -9.54 0.40 -7.42
C ILE A 58 -10.91 0.29 -8.09
N ILE A 59 -11.75 1.28 -7.90
CA ILE A 59 -13.07 1.37 -8.50
C ILE A 59 -12.92 1.74 -9.98
N ALA A 60 -13.42 0.86 -10.84
CA ALA A 60 -13.28 1.02 -12.29
C ALA A 60 -14.50 1.69 -12.95
N THR A 61 -15.67 1.64 -12.31
CA THR A 61 -16.94 2.10 -12.91
C THR A 61 -17.61 3.18 -12.06
N PRO A 62 -18.43 4.05 -12.66
CA PRO A 62 -19.10 5.13 -11.95
C PRO A 62 -20.40 4.71 -11.24
N SER A 63 -20.70 3.40 -11.10
CA SER A 63 -21.95 2.94 -10.47
C SER A 63 -22.15 3.40 -9.01
N MET A 64 -21.08 3.82 -8.36
CA MET A 64 -21.09 4.32 -6.98
C MET A 64 -20.86 5.84 -6.91
N SER A 65 -20.92 6.55 -8.05
CA SER A 65 -20.71 8.00 -8.09
C SER A 65 -21.61 8.76 -7.12
N GLY A 66 -21.04 9.81 -6.52
CA GLY A 66 -21.63 10.53 -5.40
C GLY A 66 -21.13 10.07 -4.03
N SER A 67 -20.74 8.78 -3.91
CA SER A 67 -20.09 8.26 -2.70
C SER A 67 -18.66 7.84 -2.97
N ILE A 68 -18.41 7.18 -4.10
CA ILE A 68 -17.09 6.67 -4.53
C ILE A 68 -17.00 6.87 -6.04
N GLU A 69 -15.94 7.53 -6.48
CA GLU A 69 -15.74 7.81 -7.90
C GLU A 69 -14.84 6.75 -8.57
N ALA A 70 -14.98 6.62 -9.90
CA ALA A 70 -14.04 5.81 -10.67
C ALA A 70 -12.61 6.36 -10.51
N GLY A 71 -11.64 5.47 -10.26
CA GLY A 71 -10.27 5.83 -9.93
C GLY A 71 -10.00 5.98 -8.43
N ASP A 72 -11.01 5.91 -7.58
CA ASP A 72 -10.83 5.83 -6.13
C ASP A 72 -10.37 4.43 -5.72
N ALA A 73 -9.64 4.34 -4.62
CA ALA A 73 -9.35 3.07 -3.98
C ALA A 73 -10.19 2.89 -2.72
N ILE A 74 -10.66 1.67 -2.52
CA ILE A 74 -11.34 1.26 -1.29
C ILE A 74 -10.56 0.16 -0.58
N VAL A 75 -10.62 0.18 0.73
CA VAL A 75 -10.15 -0.92 1.57
C VAL A 75 -11.37 -1.73 1.98
N ILE A 76 -11.35 -3.02 1.67
CA ILE A 76 -12.39 -3.95 2.11
C ILE A 76 -11.85 -4.94 3.13
N GLU A 77 -12.71 -5.38 4.02
CA GLU A 77 -12.42 -6.39 5.04
C GLU A 77 -13.59 -7.37 5.13
N LYS A 78 -13.26 -8.67 5.23
CA LYS A 78 -14.28 -9.72 5.40
C LYS A 78 -14.94 -9.58 6.77
N SER A 79 -16.25 -9.77 6.82
CA SER A 79 -17.05 -9.70 8.04
C SER A 79 -17.98 -10.91 8.14
N ASP A 80 -18.30 -11.32 9.35
CA ASP A 80 -19.28 -12.37 9.57
C ASP A 80 -20.72 -11.87 9.44
N THR A 81 -20.93 -10.55 9.45
CA THR A 81 -22.24 -9.93 9.35
C THR A 81 -22.22 -8.69 8.48
N TYR A 82 -23.29 -8.51 7.71
CA TYR A 82 -23.51 -7.36 6.84
C TYR A 82 -24.90 -6.80 7.07
N LYS A 83 -25.08 -5.49 6.91
CA LYS A 83 -26.34 -4.79 7.15
C LYS A 83 -26.65 -3.80 6.04
N VAL A 84 -27.90 -3.34 5.99
CA VAL A 84 -28.32 -2.27 5.10
C VAL A 84 -27.46 -1.02 5.32
N GLY A 85 -26.97 -0.44 4.23
CA GLY A 85 -26.06 0.70 4.20
C GLY A 85 -24.59 0.32 4.06
N ASP A 86 -24.19 -0.93 4.36
CA ASP A 86 -22.81 -1.37 4.11
C ASP A 86 -22.51 -1.38 2.60
N ILE A 87 -21.35 -0.85 2.21
CA ILE A 87 -20.84 -0.98 0.85
C ILE A 87 -20.02 -2.27 0.82
N ILE A 88 -20.40 -3.19 -0.04
CA ILE A 88 -19.80 -4.51 -0.18
C ILE A 88 -19.17 -4.69 -1.56
N THR A 89 -18.09 -5.46 -1.61
CA THR A 89 -17.57 -6.01 -2.85
C THR A 89 -17.93 -7.49 -2.89
N TYR A 90 -18.53 -7.94 -3.97
CA TYR A 90 -18.98 -9.32 -4.13
C TYR A 90 -18.75 -9.82 -5.56
N PHE A 91 -18.85 -11.13 -5.75
CA PHE A 91 -18.80 -11.77 -7.07
C PHE A 91 -20.19 -12.25 -7.44
N PRO A 92 -20.83 -11.68 -8.49
CA PRO A 92 -22.08 -12.21 -9.03
C PRO A 92 -21.91 -13.68 -9.46
N ALA A 93 -22.99 -14.47 -9.36
CA ALA A 93 -22.94 -15.90 -9.70
C ALA A 93 -22.60 -16.14 -11.19
N ALA A 94 -22.93 -15.20 -12.06
CA ALA A 94 -22.73 -15.28 -13.50
C ALA A 94 -21.34 -14.83 -13.96
N ASP A 95 -20.61 -14.05 -13.14
CA ASP A 95 -19.39 -13.37 -13.54
C ASP A 95 -18.26 -13.54 -12.52
N ASN A 96 -17.03 -13.68 -13.03
CA ASN A 96 -15.82 -13.63 -12.19
C ASN A 96 -15.31 -12.19 -11.96
N VAL A 97 -16.11 -11.19 -12.33
CA VAL A 97 -15.77 -9.77 -12.11
C VAL A 97 -16.41 -9.32 -10.81
N SER A 98 -15.61 -8.72 -9.95
CA SER A 98 -16.13 -8.18 -8.68
C SER A 98 -16.93 -6.91 -8.91
N VAL A 99 -18.04 -6.79 -8.18
CA VAL A 99 -18.93 -5.63 -8.16
C VAL A 99 -18.89 -5.00 -6.77
N THR A 100 -18.89 -3.68 -6.71
CA THR A 100 -18.93 -2.94 -5.43
C THR A 100 -20.18 -2.09 -5.41
N HIS A 101 -21.15 -2.45 -4.54
CA HIS A 101 -22.43 -1.77 -4.42
C HIS A 101 -22.85 -1.68 -2.94
N ARG A 102 -23.88 -0.91 -2.65
CA ARG A 102 -24.43 -0.72 -1.31
C ARG A 102 -25.58 -1.67 -1.04
N ILE A 103 -25.58 -2.33 0.12
CA ILE A 103 -26.72 -3.14 0.57
C ILE A 103 -27.89 -2.20 0.84
N VAL A 104 -28.99 -2.41 0.14
CA VAL A 104 -30.24 -1.65 0.29
C VAL A 104 -31.34 -2.44 0.99
N ARG A 105 -31.23 -3.77 1.00
CA ARG A 105 -32.23 -4.64 1.62
C ARG A 105 -31.61 -5.97 2.06
N VAL A 106 -32.08 -6.54 3.15
CA VAL A 106 -31.69 -7.87 3.66
C VAL A 106 -32.96 -8.68 3.95
N GLU A 107 -33.03 -9.90 3.45
CA GLU A 107 -34.13 -10.84 3.67
C GLU A 107 -33.56 -12.22 4.05
N GLY A 108 -33.58 -12.51 5.34
CA GLY A 108 -32.93 -13.72 5.86
C GLY A 108 -31.45 -13.74 5.55
N GLU A 109 -30.99 -14.71 4.75
CA GLU A 109 -29.60 -14.87 4.33
C GLU A 109 -29.29 -14.20 2.99
N LYS A 110 -30.26 -13.49 2.39
CA LYS A 110 -30.15 -12.83 1.10
C LYS A 110 -29.90 -11.34 1.26
N TYR A 111 -28.87 -10.84 0.60
CA TYR A 111 -28.53 -9.42 0.53
C TYR A 111 -28.90 -8.91 -0.86
N TYR A 112 -29.48 -7.73 -0.93
CA TYR A 112 -29.78 -7.03 -2.18
C TYR A 112 -29.00 -5.74 -2.18
N ALA A 113 -28.24 -5.53 -3.25
CA ALA A 113 -27.38 -4.37 -3.39
C ALA A 113 -27.83 -3.50 -4.57
N LYS A 114 -27.35 -2.24 -4.55
CA LYS A 114 -27.58 -1.27 -5.60
C LYS A 114 -26.40 -0.32 -5.68
N GLY A 115 -25.94 0.00 -6.88
CA GLY A 115 -25.00 1.11 -7.09
C GLY A 115 -25.67 2.43 -6.73
N ASP A 116 -24.94 3.32 -6.06
CA ASP A 116 -25.51 4.57 -5.57
C ASP A 116 -26.05 5.47 -6.71
N SER A 117 -25.46 5.37 -7.92
CA SER A 117 -25.95 6.07 -9.13
C SER A 117 -26.83 5.21 -10.04
N ASN A 118 -27.12 3.94 -9.69
CA ASN A 118 -28.00 3.11 -10.47
C ASN A 118 -29.49 3.41 -10.16
N GLU A 119 -30.38 3.18 -11.11
CA GLU A 119 -31.82 3.39 -10.91
C GLU A 119 -32.48 2.24 -10.12
N SER A 120 -32.02 1.00 -10.31
CA SER A 120 -32.60 -0.21 -9.73
C SER A 120 -31.60 -1.02 -8.94
N GLU A 121 -32.12 -1.92 -8.08
CA GLU A 121 -31.34 -2.96 -7.40
C GLU A 121 -30.68 -3.91 -8.41
N ASP A 122 -29.60 -4.56 -7.99
CA ASP A 122 -28.97 -5.62 -8.77
C ASP A 122 -29.98 -6.79 -8.94
N PRO A 123 -29.98 -7.47 -10.10
CA PRO A 123 -31.06 -8.42 -10.44
C PRO A 123 -31.13 -9.65 -9.53
N ASP A 124 -29.96 -10.10 -9.03
CA ASP A 124 -29.84 -11.33 -8.28
C ASP A 124 -29.55 -11.08 -6.80
N PRO A 125 -30.10 -11.88 -5.88
CA PRO A 125 -29.72 -11.82 -4.48
C PRO A 125 -28.28 -12.31 -4.27
N ILE A 126 -27.59 -11.68 -3.34
CA ILE A 126 -26.21 -11.97 -2.97
C ILE A 126 -26.24 -12.82 -1.70
N PHE A 127 -25.43 -13.87 -1.65
CA PHE A 127 -25.20 -14.68 -0.47
C PHE A 127 -23.87 -14.34 0.19
N ILE A 128 -23.75 -14.58 1.49
CA ILE A 128 -22.56 -14.25 2.27
C ILE A 128 -21.28 -14.87 1.69
N THR A 129 -21.39 -16.03 1.05
CA THR A 129 -20.27 -16.72 0.40
C THR A 129 -19.72 -16.01 -0.82
N GLN A 130 -20.52 -15.15 -1.46
CA GLN A 130 -20.16 -14.35 -2.61
C GLN A 130 -19.51 -13.03 -2.22
N ILE A 131 -19.65 -12.60 -0.95
CA ILE A 131 -19.13 -11.33 -0.47
C ILE A 131 -17.65 -11.47 -0.15
N ALA A 132 -16.82 -10.71 -0.87
CA ALA A 132 -15.39 -10.61 -0.64
C ALA A 132 -15.07 -9.80 0.62
N GLY A 133 -15.85 -8.76 0.89
CA GLY A 133 -15.71 -7.92 2.08
C GLY A 133 -16.57 -6.67 2.01
N LYS A 134 -16.64 -5.96 3.14
CA LYS A 134 -17.26 -4.63 3.23
C LYS A 134 -16.20 -3.55 3.25
N MET A 135 -16.54 -2.39 2.73
CA MET A 135 -15.67 -1.23 2.74
C MET A 135 -15.44 -0.74 4.17
N THR A 136 -14.17 -0.58 4.52
CA THR A 136 -13.71 -0.05 5.81
C THR A 136 -12.87 1.23 5.65
N GLY A 137 -12.44 1.54 4.43
CA GLY A 137 -11.67 2.73 4.12
C GLY A 137 -11.85 3.16 2.66
N HIS A 138 -11.62 4.45 2.40
CA HIS A 138 -11.73 5.08 1.09
C HIS A 138 -10.57 6.04 0.89
N ILE A 139 -9.89 5.93 -0.23
CA ILE A 139 -8.76 6.79 -0.63
C ILE A 139 -9.11 7.38 -1.99
N PRO A 140 -9.52 8.64 -2.04
CA PRO A 140 -9.95 9.26 -3.29
C PRO A 140 -8.77 9.44 -4.25
N LYS A 141 -9.04 9.27 -5.54
CA LYS A 141 -8.16 9.56 -6.68
C LYS A 141 -6.80 8.85 -6.70
N ILE A 142 -6.59 7.83 -5.87
CA ILE A 142 -5.32 7.08 -5.83
C ILE A 142 -5.04 6.36 -7.15
N GLY A 143 -6.09 5.91 -7.84
CA GLY A 143 -6.00 5.28 -9.15
C GLY A 143 -5.33 6.18 -10.19
N ILE A 144 -5.62 7.48 -10.16
CA ILE A 144 -5.01 8.48 -11.05
C ILE A 144 -3.49 8.53 -10.85
N ILE A 145 -3.05 8.49 -9.58
CA ILE A 145 -1.62 8.48 -9.23
C ILE A 145 -0.97 7.19 -9.73
N ILE A 146 -1.63 6.04 -9.52
CA ILE A 146 -1.13 4.74 -9.97
C ILE A 146 -1.06 4.68 -11.49
N GLU A 147 -2.07 5.16 -12.20
CA GLU A 147 -2.07 5.23 -13.65
C GLU A 147 -0.95 6.15 -14.16
N TRP A 148 -0.79 7.34 -13.56
CA TRP A 148 0.29 8.24 -13.92
C TRP A 148 1.67 7.60 -13.71
N LEU A 149 1.91 6.91 -12.59
CA LEU A 149 3.16 6.20 -12.32
C LEU A 149 3.47 5.10 -13.34
N ARG A 150 2.46 4.56 -14.03
CA ARG A 150 2.63 3.56 -15.10
C ARG A 150 2.97 4.19 -16.45
N THR A 151 2.82 5.51 -16.60
CA THR A 151 3.23 6.21 -17.82
C THR A 151 4.75 6.32 -17.90
N TRP A 152 5.27 6.57 -19.11
CA TRP A 152 6.70 6.77 -19.30
C TRP A 152 7.23 7.95 -18.46
N GLN A 153 6.42 9.02 -18.27
CA GLN A 153 6.76 10.18 -17.44
C GLN A 153 6.86 9.76 -15.95
N GLY A 154 5.91 8.97 -15.46
CA GLY A 154 5.93 8.45 -14.09
C GLY A 154 7.14 7.55 -13.84
N ILE A 155 7.47 6.66 -14.80
CA ILE A 155 8.66 5.81 -14.73
C ILE A 155 9.94 6.66 -14.71
N ALA A 156 10.05 7.65 -15.61
CA ALA A 156 11.20 8.56 -15.65
C ALA A 156 11.34 9.34 -14.33
N PHE A 157 10.23 9.81 -13.77
CA PHE A 157 10.22 10.50 -12.48
C PHE A 157 10.72 9.58 -11.35
N MET A 158 10.23 8.32 -11.29
CA MET A 158 10.69 7.34 -10.29
C MET A 158 12.18 7.05 -10.41
N LEU A 159 12.69 6.91 -11.64
CA LEU A 159 14.13 6.72 -11.89
C LEU A 159 14.95 7.94 -11.46
N ALA A 160 14.46 9.16 -11.75
CA ALA A 160 15.12 10.39 -11.31
C ALA A 160 15.17 10.51 -9.79
N VAL A 161 14.07 10.23 -9.10
CA VAL A 161 14.02 10.19 -7.62
C VAL A 161 15.00 9.16 -7.08
N GLY A 162 15.03 7.95 -7.66
CA GLY A 162 15.97 6.89 -7.28
C GLY A 162 17.43 7.33 -7.46
N ALA A 163 17.76 7.97 -8.58
CA ALA A 163 19.10 8.48 -8.84
C ALA A 163 19.53 9.57 -7.83
N VAL A 164 18.63 10.48 -7.48
CA VAL A 164 18.88 11.50 -6.45
C VAL A 164 19.14 10.85 -5.08
N VAL A 165 18.33 9.86 -4.69
CA VAL A 165 18.52 9.14 -3.43
C VAL A 165 19.87 8.43 -3.40
N ILE A 166 20.25 7.76 -4.49
CA ILE A 166 21.56 7.09 -4.61
C ILE A 166 22.69 8.11 -4.52
N ALA A 167 22.59 9.24 -5.24
CA ALA A 167 23.60 10.30 -5.19
C ALA A 167 23.77 10.87 -3.78
N LEU A 168 22.67 11.10 -3.05
CA LEU A 168 22.72 11.55 -1.66
C LEU A 168 23.40 10.53 -0.74
N ILE A 169 23.13 9.23 -0.94
CA ILE A 169 23.80 8.16 -0.18
C ILE A 169 25.29 8.14 -0.49
N MET A 170 25.71 8.25 -1.75
CA MET A 170 27.11 8.25 -2.16
C MET A 170 27.88 9.46 -1.61
N VAL A 171 27.30 10.67 -1.67
CA VAL A 171 27.89 11.87 -1.07
C VAL A 171 28.03 11.69 0.45
N ALA A 172 27.04 11.09 1.09
CA ALA A 172 27.08 10.80 2.51
C ALA A 172 28.17 9.78 2.91
N GLU A 173 28.56 8.88 2.02
CA GLU A 173 29.65 7.92 2.26
C GLU A 173 31.04 8.56 2.05
N GLN A 174 31.16 9.49 1.10
CA GLN A 174 32.43 10.13 0.77
C GLN A 174 32.94 11.05 1.89
N ASP A 175 32.03 11.70 2.64
CA ASP A 175 32.40 12.56 3.78
C ASP A 175 32.90 11.74 5.02
N ASP A 176 32.61 10.45 5.11
CA ASP A 176 33.09 9.58 6.19
C ASP A 176 34.54 9.09 5.91
N ASP A 177 34.93 8.94 4.64
CA ASP A 177 36.28 8.47 4.25
C ASP A 177 37.35 9.60 4.29
N ASP A 178 36.94 10.86 4.21
CA ASP A 178 37.84 12.03 4.24
C ASP A 178 38.23 12.53 5.65
N GLN A 179 37.87 11.79 6.73
CA GLN A 179 38.38 12.10 8.05
C GLN A 179 39.88 11.75 8.11
N PRO A 180 40.79 12.72 8.29
CA PRO A 180 42.22 12.43 8.36
C PRO A 180 42.49 11.47 9.54
N GLU A 181 43.14 10.33 9.23
CA GLU A 181 43.74 9.48 10.27
C GLU A 181 44.57 10.39 11.16
N THR A 182 44.14 10.50 12.42
CA THR A 182 44.94 11.16 13.44
C THR A 182 46.24 10.36 13.58
N ILE A 183 47.30 10.85 12.98
CA ILE A 183 48.65 10.34 13.16
C ILE A 183 48.93 10.39 14.65
N THR A 184 48.94 9.26 15.31
CA THR A 184 49.44 9.15 16.68
C THR A 184 50.96 9.44 16.65
N PRO A 185 51.46 10.44 17.37
CA PRO A 185 52.88 10.69 17.49
C PRO A 185 53.49 9.78 18.54
N ASP A 186 53.67 8.49 18.22
CA ASP A 186 54.41 7.56 19.07
C ASP A 186 55.29 6.69 18.21
N SER A 187 56.43 7.27 17.77
CA SER A 187 57.68 6.55 17.50
C SER A 187 58.83 7.52 17.28
N VAL A 188 59.23 8.22 18.37
CA VAL A 188 60.57 8.76 18.42
C VAL A 188 61.15 8.37 19.79
N ASP A 189 61.86 7.26 19.79
CA ASP A 189 63.00 6.97 20.65
C ASP A 189 63.96 6.08 19.90
#